data_d63911a25b3018a188cdb0af194a4fce
#
_entry.id   d63911a25b3018a188cdb0af194a4fce
#
_cell.length_a   1.000
_cell.length_b   1.000
_cell.length_c   1.000
_cell.angle_alpha   90.00
_cell.angle_beta   90.00
_cell.angle_gamma   90.00
#
_symmetry.space_group_name_H-M   'P 1'
#
loop_
_entity.id
_entity.type
_entity.pdbx_description
1 polymer ?
#
loop_
_entity_poly.entity_id
_entity_poly.type
_entity_poly.pdbx_seq_one_letter_code
_entity_poly.pdbx_strand_id
1 'polypeptide(L)'
;MHILMTGATGLIGRELGKALVARGDTLTCLVRDTDAARRRMPFPATCIAWDHTRPVPAEAMREVDAVVNLAGEPVADTRWSESKKALILDSRVQGTRRLVEAVLEHGPRVGAFVHGSATGFHGDRGSERLDASSTKGTGFLADVVAAWEAQLQPLATRRPDVRVPVVRTGIVLARQGGALAEMLPMFQLSVAGRLGDGRQWMSWIHLDDIVGLFVHALDTAPFGILEGVAPRPVTNREFTAALCRSLGVIQNLPAPPLVIRALFGERAAIVLGSTRIEPAATRASGYSFRFDTLESALDDLLAPLRGGVRQRIWEQWLPHPAEAIWPFFGDANNLEEITPPNLNFRVLRTSTPVVGAGTRFDYTLRLNGVPFGWQTLIASWDPPRRFVDTQAKGPYALWHHAHDFVPFAGGTLMRDTVRYRLPAGWVGALAGGCKVDSEVTRIFDYRARKIDERFGGQSCP
;
A
#
# COMPACT_ATOMS: atom_id res chain seq x y z
N MET A 1 -4.13 -13.11 19.09
CA MET A 1 -5.55 -13.23 18.71
C MET A 1 -5.66 -13.91 17.36
N HIS A 2 -6.79 -14.57 17.09
CA HIS A 2 -7.14 -15.00 15.74
C HIS A 2 -8.03 -13.94 15.09
N ILE A 3 -7.59 -13.32 14.00
CA ILE A 3 -8.26 -12.18 13.38
C ILE A 3 -8.74 -12.53 11.98
N LEU A 4 -10.04 -12.35 11.72
CA LEU A 4 -10.60 -12.39 10.38
C LEU A 4 -10.41 -11.02 9.71
N MET A 5 -9.77 -11.00 8.55
CA MET A 5 -9.46 -9.76 7.85
C MET A 5 -9.99 -9.75 6.42
N THR A 6 -10.63 -8.66 6.03
CA THR A 6 -10.92 -8.37 4.62
C THR A 6 -10.04 -7.24 4.11
N GLY A 7 -9.82 -7.16 2.80
CA GLY A 7 -8.97 -6.12 2.22
C GLY A 7 -7.48 -6.27 2.49
N ALA A 8 -7.02 -7.46 2.87
CA ALA A 8 -5.63 -7.78 3.21
C ALA A 8 -4.61 -7.50 2.08
N THR A 9 -5.04 -7.50 0.82
CA THR A 9 -4.20 -7.23 -0.34
C THR A 9 -4.10 -5.74 -0.71
N GLY A 10 -4.86 -4.88 -0.02
CA GLY A 10 -4.84 -3.42 -0.22
C GLY A 10 -3.65 -2.73 0.44
N LEU A 11 -3.50 -1.41 0.20
CA LEU A 11 -2.40 -0.60 0.73
C LEU A 11 -2.29 -0.70 2.27
N ILE A 12 -3.37 -0.40 2.97
CA ILE A 12 -3.41 -0.47 4.44
C ILE A 12 -3.35 -1.93 4.89
N GLY A 13 -4.11 -2.81 4.24
CA GLY A 13 -4.26 -4.21 4.63
C GLY A 13 -2.95 -4.99 4.63
N ARG A 14 -2.06 -4.75 3.68
CA ARG A 14 -0.74 -5.39 3.63
C ARG A 14 0.15 -5.00 4.80
N GLU A 15 0.20 -3.72 5.13
CA GLU A 15 1.02 -3.23 6.23
C GLU A 15 0.40 -3.61 7.60
N LEU A 16 -0.93 -3.54 7.70
CA LEU A 16 -1.63 -3.97 8.91
C LEU A 16 -1.46 -5.47 9.15
N GLY A 17 -1.59 -6.31 8.11
CA GLY A 17 -1.37 -7.76 8.25
C GLY A 17 0.05 -8.08 8.71
N LYS A 18 1.07 -7.39 8.18
CA LYS A 18 2.46 -7.54 8.69
C LYS A 18 2.56 -7.16 10.16
N ALA A 19 1.96 -6.03 10.55
CA ALA A 19 2.02 -5.56 11.94
C ALA A 19 1.33 -6.54 12.92
N LEU A 20 0.18 -7.08 12.55
CA LEU A 20 -0.57 -8.05 13.34
C LEU A 20 0.20 -9.37 13.48
N VAL A 21 0.73 -9.90 12.38
CA VAL A 21 1.54 -11.13 12.42
C VAL A 21 2.84 -10.92 13.20
N ALA A 22 3.51 -9.78 13.06
CA ALA A 22 4.69 -9.43 13.86
C ALA A 22 4.40 -9.37 15.35
N ARG A 23 3.16 -9.04 15.73
CA ARG A 23 2.66 -9.05 17.12
C ARG A 23 2.36 -10.46 17.65
N GLY A 24 2.35 -11.46 16.77
CA GLY A 24 2.02 -12.85 17.12
C GLY A 24 0.55 -13.23 16.91
N ASP A 25 -0.22 -12.41 16.18
CA ASP A 25 -1.58 -12.75 15.81
C ASP A 25 -1.61 -13.74 14.62
N THR A 26 -2.65 -14.55 14.55
CA THR A 26 -2.95 -15.40 13.41
C THR A 26 -4.05 -14.78 12.56
N LEU A 27 -3.93 -14.88 11.22
CA LEU A 27 -4.85 -14.23 10.31
C LEU A 27 -5.59 -15.23 9.43
N THR A 28 -6.91 -15.06 9.35
CA THR A 28 -7.75 -15.60 8.27
C THR A 28 -8.16 -14.45 7.37
N CYS A 29 -7.79 -14.51 6.08
CA CYS A 29 -8.08 -13.46 5.12
C CYS A 29 -9.15 -13.90 4.12
N LEU A 30 -10.27 -13.14 4.08
CA LEU A 30 -11.29 -13.32 3.05
C LEU A 30 -10.85 -12.57 1.79
N VAL A 31 -10.66 -13.29 0.69
CA VAL A 31 -10.09 -12.78 -0.56
C VAL A 31 -10.86 -13.32 -1.76
N ARG A 32 -10.86 -12.57 -2.87
CA ARG A 32 -11.56 -13.01 -4.11
C ARG A 32 -10.83 -14.14 -4.84
N ASP A 33 -9.50 -14.08 -4.83
CA ASP A 33 -8.60 -15.05 -5.46
C ASP A 33 -7.48 -15.35 -4.48
N THR A 34 -7.43 -16.59 -4.00
CA THR A 34 -6.49 -17.02 -2.96
C THR A 34 -5.04 -17.03 -3.44
N ASP A 35 -4.79 -17.42 -4.70
CA ASP A 35 -3.44 -17.49 -5.23
C ASP A 35 -2.88 -16.11 -5.53
N ALA A 36 -3.69 -15.23 -6.11
CA ALA A 36 -3.30 -13.84 -6.31
C ALA A 36 -3.09 -13.11 -4.97
N ALA A 37 -3.89 -13.42 -3.95
CA ALA A 37 -3.75 -12.83 -2.63
C ALA A 37 -2.46 -13.27 -1.94
N ARG A 38 -2.13 -14.57 -1.94
CA ARG A 38 -0.88 -15.09 -1.37
C ARG A 38 0.35 -14.40 -1.95
N ARG A 39 0.40 -14.22 -3.26
CA ARG A 39 1.51 -13.52 -3.93
C ARG A 39 1.61 -12.02 -3.57
N ARG A 40 0.53 -11.41 -3.11
CA ARG A 40 0.46 -9.98 -2.76
C ARG A 40 0.61 -9.70 -1.28
N MET A 41 0.36 -10.68 -0.42
CA MET A 41 0.46 -10.52 1.03
C MET A 41 1.87 -10.90 1.50
N PRO A 42 2.63 -9.97 2.11
CA PRO A 42 3.98 -10.23 2.61
C PRO A 42 3.98 -10.80 4.05
N PHE A 43 3.02 -11.69 4.34
CA PHE A 43 2.85 -12.34 5.63
C PHE A 43 2.03 -13.63 5.47
N PRO A 44 2.20 -14.62 6.39
CA PRO A 44 1.39 -15.83 6.40
C PRO A 44 -0.05 -15.54 6.83
N ALA A 45 -1.00 -16.18 6.15
CA ALA A 45 -2.42 -16.14 6.51
C ALA A 45 -3.17 -17.32 5.88
N THR A 46 -4.20 -17.82 6.56
CA THR A 46 -5.19 -18.70 5.94
C THR A 46 -6.05 -17.87 4.99
N CYS A 47 -6.08 -18.24 3.70
CA CYS A 47 -6.87 -17.55 2.69
C CYS A 47 -8.12 -18.35 2.36
N ILE A 48 -9.30 -17.69 2.49
CA ILE A 48 -10.59 -18.27 2.13
C ILE A 48 -11.18 -17.44 0.99
N ALA A 49 -11.60 -18.13 -0.08
CA ALA A 49 -12.19 -17.49 -1.25
C ALA A 49 -13.60 -16.95 -0.92
N TRP A 50 -13.76 -15.64 -1.01
CA TRP A 50 -15.01 -14.96 -0.72
C TRP A 50 -15.14 -13.64 -1.48
N ASP A 51 -16.38 -13.28 -1.80
CA ASP A 51 -16.78 -11.98 -2.30
C ASP A 51 -18.09 -11.51 -1.63
N HIS A 52 -18.38 -10.21 -1.73
CA HIS A 52 -19.51 -9.58 -1.07
C HIS A 52 -20.88 -10.08 -1.54
N THR A 53 -20.98 -10.84 -2.61
CA THR A 53 -22.25 -11.36 -3.16
C THR A 53 -22.73 -12.64 -2.43
N ARG A 54 -21.85 -13.28 -1.67
CA ARG A 54 -22.09 -14.56 -0.98
C ARG A 54 -22.01 -14.41 0.53
N PRO A 55 -22.72 -15.28 1.30
CA PRO A 55 -22.51 -15.40 2.74
C PRO A 55 -21.04 -15.70 3.05
N VAL A 56 -20.57 -15.23 4.22
CA VAL A 56 -19.24 -15.63 4.71
C VAL A 56 -19.30 -17.09 5.15
N PRO A 57 -18.36 -17.95 4.71
CA PRO A 57 -18.33 -19.35 5.14
C PRO A 57 -18.24 -19.48 6.66
N ALA A 58 -19.04 -20.35 7.27
CA ALA A 58 -19.06 -20.53 8.72
C ALA A 58 -17.68 -20.94 9.28
N GLU A 59 -16.91 -21.74 8.51
CA GLU A 59 -15.56 -22.14 8.89
C GLU A 59 -14.60 -20.96 9.01
N ALA A 60 -14.84 -19.84 8.28
CA ALA A 60 -14.03 -18.64 8.36
C ALA A 60 -14.15 -17.94 9.73
N MET A 61 -15.26 -18.15 10.44
CA MET A 61 -15.52 -17.57 11.75
C MET A 61 -15.05 -18.44 12.92
N ARG A 62 -14.53 -19.66 12.62
CA ARG A 62 -14.07 -20.60 13.65
C ARG A 62 -12.91 -19.97 14.44
N GLU A 63 -13.09 -19.89 15.75
CA GLU A 63 -12.10 -19.37 16.68
C GLU A 63 -11.65 -17.91 16.46
N VAL A 64 -12.41 -17.13 15.69
CA VAL A 64 -12.11 -15.71 15.46
C VAL A 64 -12.39 -14.89 16.72
N ASP A 65 -11.36 -14.18 17.19
CA ASP A 65 -11.43 -13.28 18.34
C ASP A 65 -11.80 -11.84 17.94
N ALA A 66 -11.44 -11.45 16.70
CA ALA A 66 -11.73 -10.11 16.17
C ALA A 66 -11.88 -10.11 14.65
N VAL A 67 -12.61 -9.12 14.14
CA VAL A 67 -12.79 -8.86 12.71
C VAL A 67 -12.19 -7.51 12.34
N VAL A 68 -11.44 -7.44 11.24
CA VAL A 68 -10.96 -6.20 10.62
C VAL A 68 -11.50 -6.09 9.21
N ASN A 69 -12.41 -5.15 8.98
CA ASN A 69 -13.06 -4.95 7.69
C ASN A 69 -12.48 -3.76 6.93
N LEU A 70 -11.63 -4.02 5.92
CA LEU A 70 -11.02 -3.01 5.04
C LEU A 70 -11.42 -3.19 3.57
N ALA A 71 -12.29 -4.15 3.25
CA ALA A 71 -12.67 -4.40 1.87
C ALA A 71 -13.56 -3.30 1.31
N GLY A 72 -13.32 -2.95 0.07
CA GLY A 72 -14.13 -2.03 -0.71
C GLY A 72 -13.56 -1.82 -2.09
N GLU A 73 -14.42 -1.66 -3.08
CA GLU A 73 -14.02 -1.34 -4.46
C GLU A 73 -13.28 0.00 -4.50
N PRO A 74 -12.14 0.11 -5.21
CA PRO A 74 -11.40 1.37 -5.35
C PRO A 74 -12.28 2.48 -5.93
N VAL A 75 -12.17 3.68 -5.35
CA VAL A 75 -12.97 4.85 -5.77
C VAL A 75 -12.23 5.73 -6.80
N ALA A 76 -10.92 5.60 -6.92
CA ALA A 76 -10.08 6.49 -7.72
C ALA A 76 -9.48 5.86 -8.99
N ASP A 77 -9.63 4.55 -9.22
CA ASP A 77 -8.99 3.80 -10.31
C ASP A 77 -9.56 4.08 -11.70
N THR A 78 -10.89 4.21 -11.82
CA THR A 78 -11.60 4.41 -13.09
C THR A 78 -12.64 5.53 -12.98
N ARG A 79 -13.15 6.04 -14.13
CA ARG A 79 -14.25 7.00 -14.14
C ARG A 79 -15.51 6.40 -13.52
N TRP A 80 -16.31 7.22 -12.82
CA TRP A 80 -17.57 6.81 -12.22
C TRP A 80 -18.67 6.73 -13.29
N SER A 81 -18.95 5.52 -13.75
CA SER A 81 -20.19 5.18 -14.43
C SER A 81 -21.22 4.76 -13.37
N GLU A 82 -22.50 4.65 -13.73
CA GLU A 82 -23.52 4.16 -12.81
C GLU A 82 -23.19 2.75 -12.31
N SER A 83 -22.66 1.87 -13.18
CA SER A 83 -22.20 0.54 -12.77
C SER A 83 -21.03 0.59 -11.80
N LYS A 84 -20.06 1.51 -11.97
CA LYS A 84 -18.95 1.69 -11.03
C LYS A 84 -19.44 2.25 -9.69
N LYS A 85 -20.38 3.19 -9.70
CA LYS A 85 -21.00 3.72 -8.47
C LYS A 85 -21.75 2.63 -7.72
N ALA A 86 -22.55 1.81 -8.41
CA ALA A 86 -23.21 0.67 -7.81
C ALA A 86 -22.20 -0.31 -7.18
N LEU A 87 -21.13 -0.66 -7.90
CA LEU A 87 -20.08 -1.54 -7.38
C LEU A 87 -19.37 -0.96 -6.16
N ILE A 88 -19.08 0.35 -6.14
CA ILE A 88 -18.51 1.05 -4.98
C ILE A 88 -19.44 0.94 -3.76
N LEU A 89 -20.74 1.15 -3.94
CA LEU A 89 -21.75 1.04 -2.89
C LEU A 89 -21.92 -0.41 -2.43
N ASP A 90 -22.19 -1.33 -3.35
CA ASP A 90 -22.53 -2.72 -3.06
C ASP A 90 -21.38 -3.47 -2.38
N SER A 91 -20.14 -3.29 -2.86
CA SER A 91 -18.97 -3.94 -2.25
C SER A 91 -18.81 -3.58 -0.78
N ARG A 92 -19.23 -2.38 -0.37
CA ARG A 92 -19.17 -1.90 1.01
C ARG A 92 -20.39 -2.31 1.83
N VAL A 93 -21.57 -2.01 1.34
CA VAL A 93 -22.84 -2.25 2.05
C VAL A 93 -23.08 -3.74 2.18
N GLN A 94 -23.08 -4.49 1.08
CA GLN A 94 -23.32 -5.94 1.12
C GLN A 94 -22.19 -6.67 1.83
N GLY A 95 -20.92 -6.31 1.53
CA GLY A 95 -19.76 -6.93 2.18
C GLY A 95 -19.80 -6.78 3.70
N THR A 96 -20.08 -5.59 4.21
CA THR A 96 -20.19 -5.37 5.66
C THR A 96 -21.39 -6.06 6.27
N ARG A 97 -22.55 -6.03 5.59
CA ARG A 97 -23.74 -6.77 6.02
C ARG A 97 -23.43 -8.25 6.21
N ARG A 98 -22.80 -8.91 5.22
CA ARG A 98 -22.44 -10.34 5.29
C ARG A 98 -21.48 -10.65 6.42
N LEU A 99 -20.51 -9.77 6.68
CA LEU A 99 -19.60 -9.93 7.81
C LEU A 99 -20.33 -9.79 9.16
N VAL A 100 -21.22 -8.82 9.28
CA VAL A 100 -22.03 -8.64 10.49
C VAL A 100 -22.95 -9.84 10.72
N GLU A 101 -23.63 -10.33 9.69
CA GLU A 101 -24.44 -11.56 9.74
C GLU A 101 -23.58 -12.75 10.23
N ALA A 102 -22.40 -12.95 9.67
CA ALA A 102 -21.51 -14.04 10.06
C ALA A 102 -21.05 -13.95 11.52
N VAL A 103 -20.75 -12.74 12.01
CA VAL A 103 -20.41 -12.54 13.42
C VAL A 103 -21.58 -12.90 14.33
N LEU A 104 -22.78 -12.48 13.95
CA LEU A 104 -24.00 -12.73 14.73
C LEU A 104 -24.39 -14.21 14.76
N GLU A 105 -24.13 -14.95 13.68
CA GLU A 105 -24.55 -16.36 13.53
C GLU A 105 -23.45 -17.35 13.95
N HIS A 106 -22.19 -17.03 13.66
CA HIS A 106 -21.07 -17.98 13.75
C HIS A 106 -19.87 -17.47 14.53
N GLY A 107 -19.89 -16.22 15.05
CA GLY A 107 -18.74 -15.60 15.73
C GLY A 107 -18.93 -15.41 17.24
N PRO A 108 -19.17 -16.47 18.06
CA PRO A 108 -19.45 -16.31 19.48
C PRO A 108 -18.27 -15.73 20.28
N ARG A 109 -17.03 -15.92 19.81
CA ARG A 109 -15.80 -15.43 20.46
C ARG A 109 -15.41 -14.01 20.04
N VAL A 110 -16.04 -13.46 18.98
CA VAL A 110 -15.68 -12.13 18.47
C VAL A 110 -15.96 -11.07 19.55
N GLY A 111 -14.91 -10.42 20.02
CA GLY A 111 -14.96 -9.32 21.00
C GLY A 111 -14.69 -7.93 20.39
N ALA A 112 -14.25 -7.86 19.12
CA ALA A 112 -14.03 -6.60 18.42
C ALA A 112 -14.30 -6.72 16.92
N PHE A 113 -14.93 -5.70 16.37
CA PHE A 113 -15.17 -5.53 14.92
C PHE A 113 -14.65 -4.16 14.48
N VAL A 114 -13.40 -4.10 14.05
CA VAL A 114 -12.76 -2.85 13.59
C VAL A 114 -13.17 -2.57 12.14
N HIS A 115 -13.85 -1.46 11.94
CA HIS A 115 -14.41 -1.10 10.64
C HIS A 115 -13.64 0.05 9.99
N GLY A 116 -13.05 -0.21 8.82
CA GLY A 116 -12.48 0.84 7.98
C GLY A 116 -13.58 1.62 7.27
N SER A 117 -13.64 2.91 7.53
CA SER A 117 -14.53 3.87 6.90
C SER A 117 -13.71 4.99 6.23
N ALA A 118 -14.32 6.10 5.84
CA ALA A 118 -13.63 7.17 5.13
C ALA A 118 -14.14 8.56 5.53
N THR A 119 -13.25 9.55 5.47
CA THR A 119 -13.57 10.98 5.66
C THR A 119 -14.55 11.53 4.60
N GLY A 120 -14.77 10.77 3.53
CA GLY A 120 -15.81 11.05 2.55
C GLY A 120 -17.21 11.21 3.15
N PHE A 121 -17.46 10.70 4.38
CA PHE A 121 -18.68 10.94 5.15
C PHE A 121 -19.05 12.44 5.25
N HIS A 122 -18.06 13.29 5.38
CA HIS A 122 -18.28 14.73 5.58
C HIS A 122 -18.55 15.50 4.27
N GLY A 123 -18.28 14.91 3.08
CA GLY A 123 -18.41 15.64 1.81
C GLY A 123 -17.50 16.87 1.74
N ASP A 124 -17.87 17.85 0.90
CA ASP A 124 -17.17 19.16 0.84
C ASP A 124 -17.79 20.12 1.87
N ARG A 125 -17.00 20.53 2.85
CA ARG A 125 -17.42 21.43 3.95
C ARG A 125 -16.58 22.71 3.99
N GLY A 126 -15.85 23.03 2.91
CA GLY A 126 -15.02 24.24 2.85
C GLY A 126 -13.97 24.30 3.96
N SER A 127 -13.99 25.35 4.78
CA SER A 127 -13.03 25.55 5.89
C SER A 127 -13.58 25.16 7.27
N GLU A 128 -14.77 24.58 7.33
CA GLU A 128 -15.39 24.15 8.58
C GLU A 128 -14.49 23.14 9.30
N ARG A 129 -14.32 23.30 10.61
CA ARG A 129 -13.62 22.31 11.45
C ARG A 129 -14.55 21.16 11.74
N LEU A 130 -14.10 19.97 11.43
CA LEU A 130 -14.88 18.73 11.53
C LEU A 130 -14.21 17.76 12.50
N ASP A 131 -15.02 16.91 13.12
CA ASP A 131 -14.61 15.83 14.00
C ASP A 131 -15.59 14.63 13.90
N ALA A 132 -15.44 13.67 14.79
CA ALA A 132 -16.28 12.48 14.84
C ALA A 132 -17.78 12.80 15.07
N SER A 133 -18.09 13.90 15.76
CA SER A 133 -19.46 14.34 16.08
C SER A 133 -20.14 15.10 14.93
N SER A 134 -19.38 15.53 13.96
CA SER A 134 -19.86 16.33 12.83
C SER A 134 -20.86 15.53 11.98
N THR A 135 -21.90 16.21 11.54
CA THR A 135 -22.97 15.61 10.74
C THR A 135 -22.49 15.19 9.35
N LYS A 136 -23.20 14.24 8.75
CA LYS A 136 -23.01 13.81 7.36
C LYS A 136 -23.09 14.99 6.40
N GLY A 137 -22.16 15.06 5.47
CA GLY A 137 -22.21 16.01 4.35
C GLY A 137 -23.08 15.52 3.20
N THR A 138 -22.87 16.11 2.02
CA THR A 138 -23.61 15.82 0.80
C THR A 138 -22.71 15.21 -0.27
N GLY A 139 -23.35 14.53 -1.23
CA GLY A 139 -22.70 13.93 -2.39
C GLY A 139 -22.52 12.42 -2.30
N PHE A 140 -22.22 11.82 -3.44
CA PHE A 140 -22.18 10.37 -3.62
C PHE A 140 -21.33 9.64 -2.56
N LEU A 141 -20.10 10.13 -2.27
CA LEU A 141 -19.26 9.46 -1.29
C LEU A 141 -19.80 9.57 0.14
N ALA A 142 -20.44 10.70 0.50
CA ALA A 142 -21.05 10.86 1.80
C ALA A 142 -22.25 9.89 1.99
N ASP A 143 -23.03 9.69 0.94
CA ASP A 143 -24.14 8.74 0.93
C ASP A 143 -23.63 7.30 1.03
N VAL A 144 -22.59 6.95 0.27
CA VAL A 144 -21.96 5.62 0.33
C VAL A 144 -21.43 5.33 1.73
N VAL A 145 -20.71 6.26 2.35
CA VAL A 145 -20.09 6.03 3.66
C VAL A 145 -21.17 5.91 4.75
N ALA A 146 -22.20 6.73 4.71
CA ALA A 146 -23.31 6.63 5.66
C ALA A 146 -24.06 5.30 5.53
N ALA A 147 -24.36 4.86 4.30
CA ALA A 147 -24.98 3.57 4.06
C ALA A 147 -24.10 2.39 4.50
N TRP A 148 -22.80 2.54 4.36
CA TRP A 148 -21.80 1.57 4.78
C TRP A 148 -21.75 1.42 6.31
N GLU A 149 -21.56 2.53 7.04
CA GLU A 149 -21.53 2.56 8.51
C GLU A 149 -22.86 2.08 9.13
N ALA A 150 -23.99 2.33 8.47
CA ALA A 150 -25.30 1.86 8.92
C ALA A 150 -25.41 0.32 9.02
N GLN A 151 -24.58 -0.43 8.28
CA GLN A 151 -24.59 -1.90 8.34
C GLN A 151 -24.06 -2.44 9.67
N LEU A 152 -23.43 -1.62 10.50
CA LEU A 152 -22.91 -2.02 11.82
C LEU A 152 -24.01 -2.00 12.92
N GLN A 153 -25.14 -1.33 12.67
CA GLN A 153 -26.22 -1.18 13.65
C GLN A 153 -26.74 -2.53 14.22
N PRO A 154 -26.97 -3.58 13.42
CA PRO A 154 -27.42 -4.86 13.94
C PRO A 154 -26.42 -5.49 14.92
N LEU A 155 -25.11 -5.32 14.69
CA LEU A 155 -24.07 -5.82 15.59
C LEU A 155 -24.09 -5.05 16.92
N ALA A 156 -24.12 -3.72 16.88
CA ALA A 156 -24.17 -2.89 18.07
C ALA A 156 -25.43 -3.16 18.93
N THR A 157 -26.55 -3.51 18.30
CA THR A 157 -27.82 -3.78 19.00
C THR A 157 -27.88 -5.18 19.57
N ARG A 158 -27.45 -6.21 18.79
CA ARG A 158 -27.63 -7.63 19.16
C ARG A 158 -26.43 -8.20 19.93
N ARG A 159 -25.25 -7.60 19.80
CA ARG A 159 -24.00 -7.98 20.47
C ARG A 159 -23.33 -6.74 21.09
N PRO A 160 -23.94 -6.14 22.14
CA PRO A 160 -23.38 -4.97 22.82
C PRO A 160 -22.04 -5.27 23.54
N ASP A 161 -21.69 -6.52 23.69
CA ASP A 161 -20.40 -7.00 24.17
C ASP A 161 -19.27 -6.87 23.15
N VAL A 162 -19.59 -6.76 21.85
CA VAL A 162 -18.59 -6.59 20.78
C VAL A 162 -18.27 -5.11 20.61
N ARG A 163 -17.00 -4.74 20.75
CA ARG A 163 -16.54 -3.38 20.47
C ARG A 163 -16.55 -3.13 18.96
N VAL A 164 -17.08 -2.00 18.52
CA VAL A 164 -17.20 -1.65 17.09
C VAL A 164 -16.57 -0.28 16.83
N PRO A 165 -15.23 -0.16 16.86
CA PRO A 165 -14.56 1.06 16.46
C PRO A 165 -14.64 1.26 14.92
N VAL A 166 -14.97 2.48 14.49
CA VAL A 166 -15.07 2.89 13.08
C VAL A 166 -13.97 3.90 12.79
N VAL A 167 -13.05 3.55 11.90
CA VAL A 167 -11.93 4.42 11.53
C VAL A 167 -12.23 5.15 10.22
N ARG A 168 -12.63 6.43 10.30
CA ARG A 168 -12.83 7.29 9.12
C ARG A 168 -11.49 7.76 8.58
N THR A 169 -10.97 7.01 7.63
CA THR A 169 -9.64 7.21 7.04
C THR A 169 -9.60 8.39 6.08
N GLY A 170 -8.62 9.28 6.25
CA GLY A 170 -8.31 10.39 5.35
C GLY A 170 -7.43 9.98 4.17
N ILE A 171 -6.70 10.95 3.62
CA ILE A 171 -5.76 10.72 2.51
C ILE A 171 -4.51 10.04 3.04
N VAL A 172 -4.38 8.74 2.79
CA VAL A 172 -3.20 7.96 3.24
C VAL A 172 -2.00 8.30 2.36
N LEU A 173 -0.94 8.78 3.00
CA LEU A 173 0.34 9.07 2.35
C LEU A 173 1.24 7.83 2.41
N ALA A 174 1.57 7.29 1.24
CA ALA A 174 2.47 6.16 1.07
C ALA A 174 3.17 6.22 -0.28
N ARG A 175 4.39 5.70 -0.37
CA ARG A 175 5.16 5.64 -1.64
C ARG A 175 4.69 4.51 -2.56
N GLN A 176 4.24 3.41 -1.98
CA GLN A 176 3.90 2.17 -2.68
C GLN A 176 2.47 2.13 -3.21
N GLY A 177 1.68 3.17 -2.96
CA GLY A 177 0.28 3.21 -3.42
C GLY A 177 -0.46 4.44 -2.95
N GLY A 178 -1.74 4.53 -3.33
CA GLY A 178 -2.63 5.64 -2.98
C GLY A 178 -2.27 6.96 -3.67
N ALA A 179 -2.87 8.04 -3.19
CA ALA A 179 -2.81 9.36 -3.84
C ALA A 179 -1.39 9.89 -4.03
N LEU A 180 -0.50 9.72 -3.04
CA LEU A 180 0.87 10.22 -3.14
C LEU A 180 1.64 9.50 -4.26
N ALA A 181 1.54 8.17 -4.35
CA ALA A 181 2.23 7.40 -5.38
C ALA A 181 1.80 7.78 -6.80
N GLU A 182 0.51 8.09 -7.00
CA GLU A 182 -0.03 8.54 -8.29
C GLU A 182 0.43 9.96 -8.66
N MET A 183 0.61 10.84 -7.67
CA MET A 183 1.07 12.20 -7.88
C MET A 183 2.58 12.30 -8.15
N LEU A 184 3.40 11.46 -7.51
CA LEU A 184 4.86 11.56 -7.52
C LEU A 184 5.48 11.68 -8.92
N PRO A 185 5.10 10.91 -9.95
CA PRO A 185 5.70 11.04 -11.27
C PRO A 185 5.59 12.45 -11.87
N MET A 186 4.43 13.09 -11.72
CA MET A 186 4.19 14.43 -12.24
C MET A 186 4.99 15.51 -11.48
N PHE A 187 5.13 15.34 -10.16
CA PHE A 187 5.96 16.24 -9.35
C PHE A 187 7.44 16.04 -9.65
N GLN A 188 7.93 14.81 -9.77
CA GLN A 188 9.33 14.53 -10.14
C GLN A 188 9.72 15.09 -11.51
N LEU A 189 8.77 15.19 -12.44
CA LEU A 189 8.95 15.83 -13.74
C LEU A 189 8.82 17.36 -13.68
N SER A 190 8.53 17.93 -12.53
CA SER A 190 8.23 19.36 -12.35
C SER A 190 7.09 19.88 -13.26
N VAL A 191 6.11 19.03 -13.59
CA VAL A 191 4.95 19.42 -14.40
C VAL A 191 3.67 19.55 -13.58
N ALA A 192 3.69 19.16 -12.30
CA ALA A 192 2.56 19.28 -11.39
C ALA A 192 2.60 20.59 -10.58
N GLY A 193 1.42 21.07 -10.22
CA GLY A 193 1.21 22.23 -9.37
C GLY A 193 -0.02 22.07 -8.47
N ARG A 194 -0.39 23.12 -7.77
CA ARG A 194 -1.58 23.12 -6.93
C ARG A 194 -2.85 22.91 -7.75
N LEU A 195 -3.85 22.28 -7.16
CA LEU A 195 -5.14 22.06 -7.79
C LEU A 195 -6.06 23.27 -7.52
N GLY A 196 -6.52 23.92 -8.58
CA GLY A 196 -7.34 25.10 -8.47
C GLY A 196 -6.61 26.28 -7.78
N ASP A 197 -7.31 26.93 -6.85
CA ASP A 197 -6.73 27.99 -6.02
C ASP A 197 -5.91 27.45 -4.84
N GLY A 198 -6.01 26.13 -4.58
CA GLY A 198 -5.28 25.43 -3.54
C GLY A 198 -5.77 25.71 -2.12
N ARG A 199 -6.99 26.25 -1.94
CA ARG A 199 -7.56 26.57 -0.63
C ARG A 199 -8.27 25.39 0.02
N GLN A 200 -8.59 24.32 -0.74
CA GLN A 200 -9.24 23.14 -0.21
C GLN A 200 -8.35 22.46 0.83
N TRP A 201 -8.95 22.12 1.96
CA TRP A 201 -8.31 21.40 3.06
C TRP A 201 -8.16 19.92 2.74
N MET A 202 -7.02 19.38 3.10
CA MET A 202 -6.64 17.98 2.93
C MET A 202 -6.38 17.38 4.31
N SER A 203 -7.24 16.45 4.71
CA SER A 203 -7.05 15.64 5.92
C SER A 203 -6.26 14.39 5.54
N TRP A 204 -4.96 14.42 5.80
CA TRP A 204 -4.00 13.39 5.44
C TRP A 204 -3.61 12.54 6.65
N ILE A 205 -3.02 11.37 6.43
CA ILE A 205 -2.39 10.53 7.45
C ILE A 205 -1.23 9.76 6.84
N HIS A 206 -0.14 9.54 7.61
CA HIS A 206 0.93 8.64 7.20
C HIS A 206 0.47 7.18 7.26
N LEU A 207 1.00 6.32 6.37
CA LEU A 207 0.64 4.89 6.33
C LEU A 207 0.92 4.19 7.66
N ASP A 208 2.06 4.47 8.31
CA ASP A 208 2.39 3.86 9.61
C ASP A 208 1.40 4.28 10.70
N ASP A 209 0.93 5.54 10.68
CA ASP A 209 -0.04 6.03 11.67
C ASP A 209 -1.42 5.41 11.46
N ILE A 210 -1.88 5.27 10.21
CA ILE A 210 -3.18 4.61 10.01
C ILE A 210 -3.12 3.13 10.37
N VAL A 211 -2.02 2.44 10.10
CA VAL A 211 -1.80 1.05 10.53
C VAL A 211 -1.77 0.96 12.06
N GLY A 212 -1.02 1.83 12.72
CA GLY A 212 -0.97 1.92 14.18
C GLY A 212 -2.34 2.21 14.79
N LEU A 213 -3.15 3.08 14.17
CA LEU A 213 -4.49 3.38 14.62
C LEU A 213 -5.44 2.17 14.50
N PHE A 214 -5.34 1.35 13.45
CA PHE A 214 -6.10 0.10 13.35
C PHE A 214 -5.70 -0.91 14.43
N VAL A 215 -4.40 -1.03 14.74
CA VAL A 215 -3.92 -1.86 15.84
C VAL A 215 -4.44 -1.33 17.18
N HIS A 216 -4.36 -0.03 17.41
CA HIS A 216 -4.90 0.61 18.61
C HIS A 216 -6.42 0.41 18.75
N ALA A 217 -7.18 0.56 17.66
CA ALA A 217 -8.61 0.34 17.63
C ALA A 217 -8.97 -1.13 17.97
N LEU A 218 -8.16 -2.07 17.52
CA LEU A 218 -8.33 -3.49 17.82
C LEU A 218 -8.17 -3.78 19.31
N ASP A 219 -7.20 -3.14 19.98
CA ASP A 219 -6.82 -3.45 21.35
C ASP A 219 -7.60 -2.64 22.40
N THR A 220 -7.76 -1.36 22.18
CA THR A 220 -8.11 -0.42 23.26
C THR A 220 -9.30 0.50 22.98
N ALA A 221 -9.58 0.80 21.70
CA ALA A 221 -10.58 1.80 21.39
C ALA A 221 -11.99 1.39 21.85
N PRO A 222 -12.71 2.29 22.52
CA PRO A 222 -14.10 2.07 22.85
C PRO A 222 -14.99 2.08 21.60
N PHE A 223 -16.29 1.85 21.78
CA PHE A 223 -17.29 2.11 20.74
C PHE A 223 -17.15 3.54 20.19
N GLY A 224 -17.25 3.70 18.89
CA GLY A 224 -17.36 5.00 18.28
C GLY A 224 -16.46 5.21 17.07
N ILE A 225 -16.45 6.46 16.64
CA ILE A 225 -15.72 6.89 15.46
C ILE A 225 -14.35 7.41 15.88
N LEU A 226 -13.33 6.95 15.17
CA LEU A 226 -11.96 7.46 15.23
C LEU A 226 -11.64 8.16 13.91
N GLU A 227 -11.12 9.37 14.00
CA GLU A 227 -10.65 10.09 12.83
C GLU A 227 -9.26 9.57 12.43
N GLY A 228 -9.18 8.84 11.32
CA GLY A 228 -7.94 8.35 10.74
C GLY A 228 -7.22 9.43 9.93
N VAL A 229 -6.90 10.56 10.59
CA VAL A 229 -6.23 11.73 10.00
C VAL A 229 -5.14 12.24 10.94
N ALA A 230 -4.09 12.83 10.37
CA ALA A 230 -3.03 13.47 11.14
C ALA A 230 -3.52 14.73 11.86
N PRO A 231 -2.85 15.11 12.98
CA PRO A 231 -3.27 16.21 13.82
C PRO A 231 -3.35 17.59 13.16
N ARG A 232 -2.63 17.78 12.07
CA ARG A 232 -2.52 19.06 11.37
C ARG A 232 -2.99 18.94 9.93
N PRO A 233 -4.29 19.11 9.63
CA PRO A 233 -4.75 19.22 8.26
C PRO A 233 -4.11 20.43 7.57
N VAL A 234 -3.87 20.31 6.28
CA VAL A 234 -3.23 21.36 5.47
C VAL A 234 -4.09 21.70 4.27
N THR A 235 -3.88 22.89 3.70
CA THR A 235 -4.46 23.22 2.40
C THR A 235 -3.69 22.54 1.26
N ASN A 236 -4.33 22.36 0.10
CA ASN A 236 -3.65 21.80 -1.08
C ASN A 236 -2.44 22.65 -1.49
N ARG A 237 -2.49 23.97 -1.28
CA ARG A 237 -1.35 24.86 -1.52
C ARG A 237 -0.16 24.51 -0.63
N GLU A 238 -0.40 24.33 0.67
CA GLU A 238 0.64 23.94 1.64
C GLU A 238 1.18 22.55 1.34
N PHE A 239 0.28 21.61 1.04
CA PHE A 239 0.66 20.25 0.63
C PHE A 239 1.57 20.26 -0.60
N THR A 240 1.18 20.96 -1.66
CA THR A 240 1.96 21.07 -2.90
C THR A 240 3.32 21.70 -2.64
N ALA A 241 3.37 22.78 -1.86
CA ALA A 241 4.64 23.44 -1.52
C ALA A 241 5.57 22.54 -0.70
N ALA A 242 5.04 21.83 0.29
CA ALA A 242 5.80 20.87 1.10
C ALA A 242 6.32 19.71 0.24
N LEU A 243 5.49 19.15 -0.63
CA LEU A 243 5.86 18.06 -1.54
C LEU A 243 6.98 18.48 -2.50
N CYS A 244 6.89 19.68 -3.10
CA CYS A 244 7.94 20.22 -3.96
C CYS A 244 9.26 20.43 -3.19
N ARG A 245 9.20 20.98 -1.96
CA ARG A 245 10.40 21.14 -1.11
C ARG A 245 11.06 19.81 -0.78
N SER A 246 10.28 18.80 -0.36
CA SER A 246 10.82 17.49 0.00
C SER A 246 11.45 16.76 -1.19
N LEU A 247 10.93 16.96 -2.40
CA LEU A 247 11.51 16.39 -3.63
C LEU A 247 12.67 17.23 -4.21
N GLY A 248 12.82 18.49 -3.81
CA GLY A 248 13.78 19.42 -4.39
C GLY A 248 13.38 19.84 -5.82
N VAL A 249 12.08 19.96 -6.12
CA VAL A 249 11.56 20.34 -7.43
C VAL A 249 10.84 21.68 -7.40
N ILE A 250 10.72 22.30 -8.58
CA ILE A 250 10.03 23.59 -8.71
C ILE A 250 8.52 23.35 -8.81
N GLN A 251 7.75 24.16 -8.08
CA GLN A 251 6.30 24.16 -8.19
C GLN A 251 5.88 24.87 -9.50
N ASN A 252 5.11 24.16 -10.32
CA ASN A 252 4.59 24.70 -11.57
C ASN A 252 3.25 25.46 -11.41
N LEU A 253 2.71 25.90 -12.56
CA LEU A 253 1.45 26.60 -12.63
C LEU A 253 0.30 25.75 -12.06
N PRO A 254 -0.72 26.40 -11.47
CA PRO A 254 -1.88 25.69 -10.94
C PRO A 254 -2.64 24.97 -12.06
N ALA A 255 -3.13 23.76 -11.75
CA ALA A 255 -4.05 23.04 -12.62
C ALA A 255 -5.46 23.65 -12.47
N PRO A 256 -6.07 24.24 -13.53
CA PRO A 256 -7.39 24.84 -13.43
C PRO A 256 -8.46 23.80 -13.05
N PRO A 257 -9.45 24.13 -12.19
CA PRO A 257 -10.52 23.20 -11.80
C PRO A 257 -11.30 22.63 -12.99
N LEU A 258 -11.48 23.43 -14.05
CA LEU A 258 -12.16 22.99 -15.26
C LEU A 258 -11.40 21.84 -15.96
N VAL A 259 -10.08 21.94 -16.03
CA VAL A 259 -9.22 20.89 -16.60
C VAL A 259 -9.30 19.61 -15.74
N ILE A 260 -9.25 19.76 -14.41
CA ILE A 260 -9.36 18.65 -13.47
C ILE A 260 -10.72 17.94 -13.65
N ARG A 261 -11.82 18.71 -13.73
CA ARG A 261 -13.16 18.15 -13.95
C ARG A 261 -13.29 17.47 -15.30
N ALA A 262 -12.70 18.03 -16.36
CA ALA A 262 -12.72 17.43 -17.70
C ALA A 262 -11.95 16.08 -17.72
N LEU A 263 -10.82 15.99 -17.03
CA LEU A 263 -9.99 14.78 -16.97
C LEU A 263 -10.60 13.70 -16.07
N PHE A 264 -11.08 14.08 -14.88
CA PHE A 264 -11.49 13.14 -13.83
C PHE A 264 -13.02 12.97 -13.75
N GLY A 265 -13.82 13.83 -14.41
CA GLY A 265 -15.28 13.79 -14.29
C GLY A 265 -15.73 14.01 -12.84
N GLU A 266 -16.71 13.24 -12.40
CA GLU A 266 -17.23 13.31 -11.01
C GLU A 266 -16.17 12.97 -9.95
N ARG A 267 -15.15 12.16 -10.28
CA ARG A 267 -14.02 11.87 -9.38
C ARG A 267 -13.21 13.10 -8.99
N ALA A 268 -13.33 14.20 -9.75
CA ALA A 268 -12.71 15.46 -9.37
C ALA A 268 -13.12 15.91 -7.95
N ALA A 269 -14.28 15.49 -7.46
CA ALA A 269 -14.73 15.76 -6.10
C ALA A 269 -13.76 15.19 -5.03
N ILE A 270 -13.06 14.08 -5.31
CA ILE A 270 -12.07 13.49 -4.40
C ILE A 270 -10.90 14.44 -4.14
N VAL A 271 -10.45 15.16 -5.16
CA VAL A 271 -9.25 16.00 -5.12
C VAL A 271 -9.55 17.50 -4.99
N LEU A 272 -10.77 17.92 -5.33
CA LEU A 272 -11.23 19.30 -5.21
C LEU A 272 -12.08 19.55 -3.94
N GLY A 273 -12.62 18.50 -3.35
CA GLY A 273 -13.37 18.59 -2.09
C GLY A 273 -12.50 19.05 -0.93
N SER A 274 -13.10 19.73 0.03
CA SER A 274 -12.43 20.32 1.18
C SER A 274 -12.96 19.70 2.47
N THR A 275 -12.07 19.06 3.23
CA THR A 275 -12.39 18.52 4.56
C THR A 275 -11.27 18.88 5.54
N ARG A 276 -11.61 19.66 6.57
CA ARG A 276 -10.70 20.05 7.64
C ARG A 276 -11.05 19.30 8.91
N ILE A 277 -10.50 18.09 9.06
CA ILE A 277 -10.84 17.19 10.16
C ILE A 277 -9.75 17.27 11.23
N GLU A 278 -10.16 17.38 12.49
CA GLU A 278 -9.31 17.33 13.67
C GLU A 278 -9.51 15.97 14.37
N PRO A 279 -8.44 15.20 14.71
CA PRO A 279 -8.56 13.87 15.28
C PRO A 279 -8.83 13.92 16.80
N ALA A 280 -9.93 14.56 17.20
CA ALA A 280 -10.27 14.78 18.59
C ALA A 280 -10.58 13.46 19.34
N ALA A 281 -11.45 12.62 18.77
CA ALA A 281 -11.79 11.33 19.36
C ALA A 281 -10.61 10.36 19.34
N THR A 282 -9.80 10.39 18.27
CA THR A 282 -8.60 9.56 18.16
C THR A 282 -7.58 9.92 19.22
N ARG A 283 -7.34 11.21 19.49
CA ARG A 283 -6.47 11.65 20.58
C ARG A 283 -7.05 11.28 21.96
N ALA A 284 -8.35 11.48 22.14
CA ALA A 284 -9.04 11.14 23.38
C ALA A 284 -8.99 9.63 23.69
N SER A 285 -8.88 8.78 22.66
CA SER A 285 -8.70 7.33 22.84
C SER A 285 -7.30 6.93 23.34
N GLY A 286 -6.36 7.88 23.45
CA GLY A 286 -4.98 7.65 23.85
C GLY A 286 -4.02 7.30 22.71
N TYR A 287 -4.44 7.39 21.45
CA TYR A 287 -3.55 7.17 20.30
C TYR A 287 -2.52 8.30 20.17
N SER A 288 -1.25 7.92 19.97
CA SER A 288 -0.14 8.85 19.75
C SER A 288 0.35 8.74 18.31
N PHE A 289 0.28 9.85 17.56
CA PHE A 289 0.75 9.92 16.19
C PHE A 289 2.28 9.95 16.13
N ARG A 290 2.86 9.19 15.20
CA ARG A 290 4.28 9.24 14.88
C ARG A 290 4.62 10.43 13.99
N PHE A 291 3.71 10.79 13.08
CA PHE A 291 3.86 11.89 12.14
C PHE A 291 2.73 12.92 12.35
N ASP A 292 2.99 13.93 13.15
CA ASP A 292 2.01 15.00 13.45
C ASP A 292 2.08 16.18 12.49
N THR A 293 3.16 16.30 11.69
CA THR A 293 3.35 17.33 10.68
C THR A 293 3.54 16.72 9.29
N LEU A 294 3.06 17.44 8.26
CA LEU A 294 3.20 17.00 6.87
C LEU A 294 4.67 16.90 6.45
N GLU A 295 5.50 17.81 6.93
CA GLU A 295 6.94 17.87 6.64
C GLU A 295 7.64 16.58 7.13
N SER A 296 7.39 16.16 8.38
CA SER A 296 7.98 14.93 8.91
C SER A 296 7.54 13.68 8.14
N ALA A 297 6.25 13.63 7.76
CA ALA A 297 5.71 12.52 6.97
C ALA A 297 6.31 12.48 5.55
N LEU A 298 6.40 13.63 4.88
CA LEU A 298 6.98 13.69 3.54
C LEU A 298 8.50 13.45 3.55
N ASP A 299 9.21 13.89 4.56
CA ASP A 299 10.65 13.61 4.68
C ASP A 299 10.92 12.11 4.86
N ASP A 300 10.16 11.41 5.70
CA ASP A 300 10.25 9.94 5.82
C ASP A 300 9.98 9.24 4.48
N LEU A 301 8.89 9.63 3.83
CA LEU A 301 8.45 9.00 2.59
C LEU A 301 9.36 9.32 1.39
N LEU A 302 9.91 10.53 1.29
CA LEU A 302 10.50 11.03 0.05
C LEU A 302 12.02 11.20 0.10
N ALA A 303 12.67 11.12 1.27
CA ALA A 303 14.12 11.21 1.36
C ALA A 303 14.87 10.28 0.37
N PRO A 304 14.42 9.02 0.15
CA PRO A 304 15.08 8.12 -0.81
C PRO A 304 14.89 8.52 -2.28
N LEU A 305 13.96 9.43 -2.60
CA LEU A 305 13.64 9.84 -3.97
C LEU A 305 14.29 11.17 -4.39
N ARG A 306 15.01 11.81 -3.49
CA ARG A 306 15.70 13.08 -3.76
C ARG A 306 16.70 12.93 -4.92
N GLY A 307 16.88 13.99 -5.69
CA GLY A 307 17.78 13.98 -6.84
C GLY A 307 17.29 13.16 -8.05
N GLY A 308 15.97 12.96 -8.18
CA GLY A 308 15.35 12.25 -9.29
C GLY A 308 15.52 10.74 -9.23
N VAL A 309 15.84 10.20 -8.06
CA VAL A 309 15.87 8.75 -7.81
C VAL A 309 14.46 8.20 -7.80
N ARG A 310 14.26 7.09 -8.46
CA ARG A 310 13.04 6.28 -8.39
C ARG A 310 13.28 5.09 -7.49
N GLN A 311 12.28 4.69 -6.71
CA GLN A 311 12.38 3.52 -5.84
C GLN A 311 11.14 2.65 -6.02
N ARG A 312 11.37 1.34 -6.11
CA ARG A 312 10.36 0.30 -6.08
C ARG A 312 10.73 -0.72 -5.02
N ILE A 313 9.70 -1.28 -4.35
CA ILE A 313 9.88 -2.29 -3.31
C ILE A 313 8.93 -3.44 -3.61
N TRP A 314 9.45 -4.65 -3.60
CA TRP A 314 8.69 -5.88 -3.64
C TRP A 314 8.92 -6.62 -2.34
N GLU A 315 7.87 -7.12 -1.74
CA GLU A 315 7.91 -7.93 -0.53
C GLU A 315 7.14 -9.22 -0.75
N GLN A 316 7.71 -10.32 -0.29
CA GLN A 316 7.15 -11.66 -0.39
C GLN A 316 7.51 -12.44 0.87
N TRP A 317 6.52 -13.08 1.48
CA TRP A 317 6.77 -14.01 2.57
C TRP A 317 6.96 -15.41 2.00
N LEU A 318 8.02 -16.10 2.46
CA LEU A 318 8.37 -17.45 2.06
C LEU A 318 8.37 -18.36 3.30
N PRO A 319 7.74 -19.57 3.25
CA PRO A 319 7.60 -20.48 4.40
C PRO A 319 8.87 -21.26 4.71
N HIS A 320 10.04 -20.65 4.50
CA HIS A 320 11.34 -21.28 4.70
C HIS A 320 12.26 -20.31 5.45
N PRO A 321 13.18 -20.81 6.31
CA PRO A 321 14.20 -19.97 6.92
C PRO A 321 15.17 -19.43 5.86
N ALA A 322 15.79 -18.28 6.13
CA ALA A 322 16.68 -17.61 5.20
C ALA A 322 17.86 -18.49 4.75
N GLU A 323 18.36 -19.34 5.64
CA GLU A 323 19.43 -20.30 5.37
C GLU A 323 19.07 -21.32 4.29
N ALA A 324 17.80 -21.67 4.17
CA ALA A 324 17.33 -22.64 3.16
C ALA A 324 17.16 -22.00 1.77
N ILE A 325 16.82 -20.71 1.71
CA ILE A 325 16.64 -19.98 0.44
C ILE A 325 17.90 -19.27 -0.05
N TRP A 326 18.79 -18.87 0.85
CA TRP A 326 20.02 -18.15 0.53
C TRP A 326 20.89 -18.81 -0.54
N PRO A 327 21.15 -20.14 -0.55
CA PRO A 327 21.98 -20.78 -1.57
C PRO A 327 21.50 -20.52 -3.00
N PHE A 328 20.18 -20.39 -3.19
CA PHE A 328 19.63 -20.08 -4.50
C PHE A 328 20.02 -18.66 -4.96
N PHE A 329 19.95 -17.68 -4.09
CA PHE A 329 20.29 -16.28 -4.41
C PHE A 329 21.80 -16.05 -4.41
N GLY A 330 22.58 -16.90 -3.75
CA GLY A 330 24.02 -16.88 -3.73
C GLY A 330 24.68 -17.43 -4.99
N ASP A 331 23.94 -18.09 -5.87
CA ASP A 331 24.42 -18.63 -7.14
C ASP A 331 23.93 -17.78 -8.32
N ALA A 332 24.89 -17.16 -9.02
CA ALA A 332 24.58 -16.32 -10.18
C ALA A 332 23.91 -17.07 -11.34
N ASN A 333 24.11 -18.41 -11.44
CA ASN A 333 23.49 -19.22 -12.49
C ASN A 333 21.95 -19.27 -12.34
N ASN A 334 21.45 -19.14 -11.12
CA ASN A 334 20.01 -19.11 -10.84
C ASN A 334 19.35 -17.80 -11.27
N LEU A 335 20.12 -16.77 -11.60
CA LEU A 335 19.58 -15.49 -12.02
C LEU A 335 18.81 -15.57 -13.34
N GLU A 336 19.20 -16.49 -14.23
CA GLU A 336 18.48 -16.74 -15.48
C GLU A 336 17.05 -17.27 -15.24
N GLU A 337 16.83 -18.11 -14.23
CA GLU A 337 15.54 -18.70 -13.89
C GLU A 337 14.52 -17.63 -13.45
N ILE A 338 14.99 -16.62 -12.71
CA ILE A 338 14.16 -15.53 -12.18
C ILE A 338 14.17 -14.27 -13.04
N THR A 339 14.76 -14.33 -14.24
CA THR A 339 14.78 -13.23 -15.22
C THR A 339 13.85 -13.55 -16.38
N PRO A 340 13.00 -12.61 -16.84
CA PRO A 340 12.09 -12.87 -17.95
C PRO A 340 12.81 -13.34 -19.23
N PRO A 341 12.36 -14.41 -19.90
CA PRO A 341 13.04 -15.01 -21.05
C PRO A 341 13.23 -14.02 -22.24
N ASN A 342 12.31 -13.07 -22.41
CA ASN A 342 12.39 -12.08 -23.48
C ASN A 342 13.55 -11.10 -23.32
N LEU A 343 14.20 -11.03 -22.15
CA LEU A 343 15.39 -10.25 -21.94
C LEU A 343 16.66 -10.95 -22.47
N ASN A 344 16.60 -12.25 -22.83
CA ASN A 344 17.75 -13.04 -23.28
C ASN A 344 18.98 -12.82 -22.39
N PHE A 345 18.73 -12.89 -21.09
CA PHE A 345 19.78 -12.68 -20.09
C PHE A 345 20.79 -13.82 -20.13
N ARG A 346 22.10 -13.47 -20.17
CA ARG A 346 23.20 -14.44 -20.12
C ARG A 346 24.35 -13.91 -19.31
N VAL A 347 24.79 -14.66 -18.31
CA VAL A 347 26.03 -14.39 -17.59
C VAL A 347 27.22 -14.77 -18.49
N LEU A 348 28.11 -13.82 -18.74
CA LEU A 348 29.29 -14.02 -19.57
C LEU A 348 30.55 -14.35 -18.73
N ARG A 349 30.68 -13.69 -17.59
CA ARG A 349 31.85 -13.82 -16.73
C ARG A 349 31.54 -13.43 -15.29
N THR A 350 32.13 -14.19 -14.37
CA THR A 350 32.17 -13.88 -12.93
C THR A 350 33.63 -13.63 -12.54
N SER A 351 33.90 -12.57 -11.79
CA SER A 351 35.29 -12.19 -11.42
C SER A 351 35.90 -13.10 -10.34
N THR A 352 35.07 -13.79 -9.58
CA THR A 352 35.49 -14.70 -8.49
C THR A 352 34.70 -16.01 -8.57
N PRO A 353 35.29 -17.16 -8.22
CA PRO A 353 34.61 -18.44 -8.24
C PRO A 353 33.49 -18.56 -7.16
N VAL A 354 33.64 -17.80 -6.07
CA VAL A 354 32.61 -17.73 -4.99
C VAL A 354 32.13 -16.30 -4.91
N VAL A 355 30.81 -16.14 -4.86
CA VAL A 355 30.16 -14.82 -4.75
C VAL A 355 30.40 -14.22 -3.38
N GLY A 356 30.77 -12.95 -3.36
CA GLY A 356 31.00 -12.17 -2.15
C GLY A 356 31.05 -10.67 -2.44
N ALA A 357 31.30 -9.87 -1.43
CA ALA A 357 31.52 -8.43 -1.61
C ALA A 357 32.71 -8.19 -2.57
N GLY A 358 32.54 -7.29 -3.55
CA GLY A 358 33.53 -7.02 -4.60
C GLY A 358 33.43 -7.91 -5.84
N THR A 359 32.63 -8.99 -5.82
CA THR A 359 32.39 -9.83 -7.00
C THR A 359 31.72 -9.00 -8.10
N ARG A 360 32.18 -9.19 -9.34
CA ARG A 360 31.62 -8.55 -10.53
C ARG A 360 31.06 -9.61 -11.46
N PHE A 361 29.89 -9.31 -12.02
CA PHE A 361 29.25 -10.10 -13.06
C PHE A 361 29.16 -9.29 -14.34
N ASP A 362 29.69 -9.82 -15.42
CA ASP A 362 29.45 -9.31 -16.78
C ASP A 362 28.34 -10.14 -17.42
N TYR A 363 27.29 -9.50 -17.90
CA TYR A 363 26.21 -10.16 -18.61
C TYR A 363 25.65 -9.31 -19.75
N THR A 364 24.94 -9.96 -20.64
CA THR A 364 24.17 -9.32 -21.71
C THR A 364 22.70 -9.51 -21.48
N LEU A 365 21.93 -8.51 -21.85
CA LEU A 365 20.46 -8.58 -21.87
C LEU A 365 19.92 -7.79 -23.07
N ARG A 366 18.70 -8.07 -23.48
CA ARG A 366 18.01 -7.30 -24.53
C ARG A 366 16.86 -6.52 -23.92
N LEU A 367 16.89 -5.20 -24.08
CA LEU A 367 15.77 -4.32 -23.74
C LEU A 367 15.10 -3.86 -25.05
N ASN A 368 13.83 -4.23 -25.24
CA ASN A 368 13.10 -3.95 -26.48
C ASN A 368 13.82 -4.41 -27.77
N GLY A 369 14.49 -5.57 -27.71
CA GLY A 369 15.25 -6.13 -28.84
C GLY A 369 16.66 -5.56 -29.01
N VAL A 370 17.03 -4.48 -28.33
CA VAL A 370 18.37 -3.89 -28.39
C VAL A 370 19.27 -4.58 -27.37
N PRO A 371 20.43 -5.12 -27.78
CA PRO A 371 21.37 -5.74 -26.86
C PRO A 371 22.13 -4.68 -26.05
N PHE A 372 22.26 -4.94 -24.72
CA PHE A 372 23.06 -4.14 -23.81
C PHE A 372 24.02 -5.02 -23.02
N GLY A 373 25.25 -4.56 -22.90
CA GLY A 373 26.18 -5.10 -21.91
C GLY A 373 25.91 -4.47 -20.55
N TRP A 374 25.96 -5.29 -19.50
CA TRP A 374 25.76 -4.83 -18.14
C TRP A 374 26.84 -5.43 -17.24
N GLN A 375 27.39 -4.63 -16.36
CA GLN A 375 28.30 -5.08 -15.32
C GLN A 375 27.71 -4.74 -13.95
N THR A 376 27.48 -5.77 -13.14
CA THR A 376 27.06 -5.64 -11.75
C THR A 376 28.27 -5.81 -10.82
N LEU A 377 28.29 -5.03 -9.74
CA LEU A 377 29.18 -5.16 -8.61
C LEU A 377 28.36 -5.54 -7.37
N ILE A 378 28.73 -6.62 -6.70
CA ILE A 378 28.19 -6.92 -5.36
C ILE A 378 28.86 -5.95 -4.37
N ALA A 379 28.10 -4.94 -3.98
CA ALA A 379 28.59 -3.87 -3.10
C ALA A 379 28.61 -4.27 -1.61
N SER A 380 27.71 -5.19 -1.21
CA SER A 380 27.62 -5.71 0.15
C SER A 380 27.18 -7.17 0.11
N TRP A 381 27.69 -8.00 1.04
CA TRP A 381 27.40 -9.42 1.14
C TRP A 381 27.39 -9.86 2.60
N ASP A 382 26.22 -10.11 3.16
CA ASP A 382 25.99 -10.53 4.55
C ASP A 382 25.02 -11.73 4.59
N PRO A 383 25.52 -12.95 4.32
CA PRO A 383 24.69 -14.16 4.33
C PRO A 383 24.23 -14.54 5.75
N PRO A 384 23.02 -15.05 5.92
CA PRO A 384 21.97 -15.22 4.92
C PRO A 384 20.99 -14.03 4.91
N ARG A 385 21.40 -12.85 5.41
CA ARG A 385 20.48 -11.73 5.74
C ARG A 385 20.32 -10.71 4.63
N ARG A 386 21.42 -10.41 3.92
CA ARG A 386 21.41 -9.30 2.96
C ARG A 386 22.51 -9.38 1.93
N PHE A 387 22.22 -8.95 0.71
CA PHE A 387 23.22 -8.49 -0.23
C PHE A 387 22.74 -7.30 -1.05
N VAL A 388 23.68 -6.56 -1.60
CA VAL A 388 23.41 -5.38 -2.43
C VAL A 388 24.18 -5.51 -3.71
N ASP A 389 23.49 -5.39 -4.83
CA ASP A 389 24.08 -5.23 -6.15
C ASP A 389 23.94 -3.81 -6.69
N THR A 390 24.97 -3.35 -7.40
CA THR A 390 24.98 -2.04 -8.04
C THR A 390 25.48 -2.15 -9.47
N GLN A 391 24.98 -1.30 -10.35
CA GLN A 391 25.50 -1.22 -11.70
C GLN A 391 26.86 -0.53 -11.71
N ALA A 392 27.91 -1.25 -12.14
CA ALA A 392 29.21 -0.68 -12.43
C ALA A 392 29.28 -0.13 -13.87
N LYS A 393 28.66 -0.84 -14.83
CA LYS A 393 28.45 -0.37 -16.22
C LYS A 393 27.05 -0.74 -16.69
N GLY A 394 26.37 0.16 -17.39
CA GLY A 394 25.02 -0.10 -17.89
C GLY A 394 24.27 1.18 -18.24
N PRO A 395 22.98 1.08 -18.57
CA PRO A 395 22.18 2.17 -19.13
C PRO A 395 21.68 3.20 -18.11
N TYR A 396 21.76 2.92 -16.80
CA TYR A 396 21.25 3.81 -15.75
C TYR A 396 22.33 4.76 -15.23
N ALA A 397 21.94 5.95 -14.82
CA ALA A 397 22.84 6.84 -14.09
C ALA A 397 23.05 6.39 -12.63
N LEU A 398 22.09 5.63 -12.09
CA LEU A 398 22.14 4.95 -10.82
C LEU A 398 21.33 3.67 -10.92
N TRP A 399 21.88 2.57 -10.43
CA TRP A 399 21.16 1.34 -10.12
C TRP A 399 21.70 0.77 -8.83
N HIS A 400 20.84 0.58 -7.87
CA HIS A 400 21.16 0.02 -6.56
C HIS A 400 19.99 -0.92 -6.18
N HIS A 401 20.29 -2.17 -6.01
CA HIS A 401 19.33 -3.20 -5.68
C HIS A 401 19.76 -3.91 -4.39
N ALA A 402 18.97 -3.76 -3.35
CA ALA A 402 19.15 -4.43 -2.07
C ALA A 402 18.19 -5.58 -1.95
N HIS A 403 18.70 -6.71 -1.51
CA HIS A 403 17.96 -7.95 -1.19
C HIS A 403 18.06 -8.18 0.30
N ASP A 404 16.95 -8.05 1.00
CA ASP A 404 16.86 -8.29 2.44
C ASP A 404 16.07 -9.59 2.69
N PHE A 405 16.58 -10.45 3.56
CA PHE A 405 15.96 -11.71 4.00
C PHE A 405 15.78 -11.65 5.51
N VAL A 406 14.60 -11.27 5.95
CA VAL A 406 14.29 -11.03 7.36
C VAL A 406 13.52 -12.22 7.93
N PRO A 407 13.99 -12.88 9.00
CA PRO A 407 13.20 -13.89 9.69
C PRO A 407 11.86 -13.30 10.14
N PHE A 408 10.76 -13.93 9.73
CA PHE A 408 9.43 -13.40 9.98
C PHE A 408 8.39 -14.51 10.04
N ALA A 409 7.69 -14.64 11.17
CA ALA A 409 6.55 -15.53 11.36
C ALA A 409 6.81 -17.00 10.91
N GLY A 410 7.92 -17.58 11.38
CA GLY A 410 8.28 -18.96 11.06
C GLY A 410 8.86 -19.19 9.67
N GLY A 411 9.02 -18.13 8.87
CA GLY A 411 9.62 -18.14 7.54
C GLY A 411 10.52 -16.92 7.32
N THR A 412 10.60 -16.45 6.09
CA THR A 412 11.41 -15.31 5.69
C THR A 412 10.56 -14.29 4.95
N LEU A 413 10.59 -13.04 5.40
CA LEU A 413 10.14 -11.88 4.61
C LEU A 413 11.31 -11.46 3.71
N MET A 414 11.20 -11.80 2.43
CA MET A 414 12.11 -11.32 1.39
C MET A 414 11.65 -9.94 0.92
N ARG A 415 12.61 -9.00 0.84
CA ARG A 415 12.36 -7.64 0.34
C ARG A 415 13.39 -7.27 -0.71
N ASP A 416 12.95 -6.98 -1.93
CA ASP A 416 13.75 -6.37 -2.99
C ASP A 416 13.51 -4.86 -3.01
N THR A 417 14.56 -4.07 -2.80
CA THR A 417 14.51 -2.61 -2.89
C THR A 417 15.38 -2.13 -4.05
N VAL A 418 14.72 -1.71 -5.12
CA VAL A 418 15.39 -1.21 -6.32
C VAL A 418 15.34 0.32 -6.36
N ARG A 419 16.49 0.96 -6.38
CA ARG A 419 16.65 2.40 -6.58
C ARG A 419 17.37 2.65 -7.89
N TYR A 420 16.81 3.49 -8.75
CA TYR A 420 17.42 3.79 -10.02
C TYR A 420 17.18 5.24 -10.45
N ARG A 421 18.06 5.73 -11.29
CA ARG A 421 17.96 7.04 -11.92
C ARG A 421 18.30 6.91 -13.40
N LEU A 422 17.50 7.53 -14.24
CA LEU A 422 17.74 7.57 -15.68
C LEU A 422 18.86 8.55 -16.03
N PRO A 423 19.65 8.29 -17.09
CA PRO A 423 20.59 9.27 -17.63
C PRO A 423 19.86 10.49 -18.17
N ALA A 424 20.57 11.60 -18.35
CA ALA A 424 20.02 12.89 -18.80
C ALA A 424 18.93 13.49 -17.88
N GLY A 425 18.85 13.07 -16.62
CA GLY A 425 18.02 13.68 -15.60
C GLY A 425 16.52 13.73 -15.98
N TRP A 426 15.91 14.93 -15.91
CA TRP A 426 14.49 15.11 -16.21
C TRP A 426 14.14 14.89 -17.70
N VAL A 427 15.07 15.13 -18.63
CA VAL A 427 14.86 14.88 -20.06
C VAL A 427 14.73 13.39 -20.34
N GLY A 428 15.61 12.58 -19.76
CA GLY A 428 15.51 11.12 -19.84
C GLY A 428 14.25 10.57 -19.18
N ALA A 429 13.87 11.18 -18.06
CA ALA A 429 12.63 10.82 -17.36
C ALA A 429 11.36 11.12 -18.18
N LEU A 430 11.30 12.24 -18.89
CA LEU A 430 10.20 12.59 -19.81
C LEU A 430 10.17 11.65 -21.03
N ALA A 431 11.31 11.38 -21.65
CA ALA A 431 11.38 10.60 -22.88
C ALA A 431 11.09 9.10 -22.69
N GLY A 432 11.41 8.54 -21.53
CA GLY A 432 11.33 7.08 -21.32
C GLY A 432 10.89 6.62 -19.92
N GLY A 433 10.66 7.54 -19.00
CA GLY A 433 10.45 7.22 -17.59
C GLY A 433 9.32 6.25 -17.30
N CYS A 434 8.14 6.44 -17.89
CA CYS A 434 7.00 5.55 -17.71
C CYS A 434 7.26 4.15 -18.28
N LYS A 435 7.95 4.08 -19.45
CA LYS A 435 8.28 2.80 -20.09
C LYS A 435 9.29 2.01 -19.25
N VAL A 436 10.31 2.68 -18.72
CA VAL A 436 11.31 2.04 -17.86
C VAL A 436 10.68 1.58 -16.54
N ASP A 437 9.83 2.39 -15.91
CA ASP A 437 9.10 2.00 -14.70
C ASP A 437 8.25 0.73 -14.93
N SER A 438 7.52 0.69 -16.04
CA SER A 438 6.72 -0.47 -16.42
C SER A 438 7.58 -1.71 -16.67
N GLU A 439 8.73 -1.54 -17.32
CA GLU A 439 9.65 -2.64 -17.60
C GLU A 439 10.28 -3.19 -16.30
N VAL A 440 10.76 -2.31 -15.43
CA VAL A 440 11.29 -2.72 -14.11
C VAL A 440 10.21 -3.45 -13.32
N THR A 441 8.98 -2.92 -13.28
CA THR A 441 7.86 -3.58 -12.59
C THR A 441 7.62 -4.99 -13.16
N ARG A 442 7.56 -5.13 -14.49
CA ARG A 442 7.35 -6.42 -15.15
C ARG A 442 8.43 -7.45 -14.83
N ILE A 443 9.69 -7.02 -14.77
CA ILE A 443 10.83 -7.89 -14.44
C ILE A 443 10.68 -8.42 -13.01
N PHE A 444 10.39 -7.56 -12.06
CA PHE A 444 10.30 -7.95 -10.65
C PHE A 444 9.00 -8.72 -10.34
N ASP A 445 7.91 -8.44 -11.01
CA ASP A 445 6.68 -9.24 -10.90
C ASP A 445 6.88 -10.66 -11.47
N TYR A 446 7.67 -10.82 -12.53
CA TYR A 446 8.07 -12.14 -13.03
C TYR A 446 8.95 -12.86 -12.01
N ARG A 447 9.95 -12.16 -11.47
CA ARG A 447 10.85 -12.68 -10.43
C ARG A 447 10.07 -13.16 -9.21
N ALA A 448 9.15 -12.34 -8.70
CA ALA A 448 8.33 -12.69 -7.54
C ALA A 448 7.49 -13.96 -7.79
N ARG A 449 6.92 -14.11 -9.00
CA ARG A 449 6.20 -15.33 -9.37
C ARG A 449 7.10 -16.57 -9.40
N LYS A 450 8.31 -16.46 -9.98
CA LYS A 450 9.26 -17.58 -10.03
C LYS A 450 9.76 -18.00 -8.65
N ILE A 451 9.97 -17.04 -7.78
CA ILE A 451 10.31 -17.30 -6.38
C ILE A 451 9.15 -17.99 -5.66
N ASP A 452 7.91 -17.56 -5.90
CA ASP A 452 6.71 -18.20 -5.35
C ASP A 452 6.54 -19.64 -5.86
N GLU A 453 6.73 -19.88 -7.15
CA GLU A 453 6.70 -21.22 -7.75
C GLU A 453 7.73 -22.17 -7.13
N ARG A 454 8.89 -21.66 -6.75
CA ARG A 454 9.99 -22.46 -6.20
C ARG A 454 9.92 -22.65 -4.67
N PHE A 455 9.55 -21.62 -3.95
CA PHE A 455 9.63 -21.58 -2.49
C PHE A 455 8.29 -21.32 -1.79
N GLY A 456 7.25 -20.89 -2.52
CA GLY A 456 5.94 -20.57 -1.96
C GLY A 456 5.01 -21.76 -1.74
N GLY A 457 5.40 -22.93 -2.17
CA GLY A 457 4.56 -24.13 -2.36
C GLY A 457 4.25 -24.97 -1.12
N GLN A 458 4.00 -24.37 0.05
CA GLN A 458 3.25 -25.09 1.11
C GLN A 458 2.17 -24.18 1.68
N SER A 459 0.91 -24.64 1.54
CA SER A 459 -0.20 -24.14 2.35
C SER A 459 0.24 -24.13 3.82
N CYS A 460 0.07 -22.98 4.47
CA CYS A 460 0.09 -22.92 5.94
C CYS A 460 -0.85 -24.00 6.47
N PRO A 461 -0.45 -24.81 7.47
CA PRO A 461 -1.29 -25.85 8.07
C PRO A 461 -2.58 -25.27 8.67
#